data_f971d4d0c5537b59d3e203137206d362
#
_entry.id   f971d4d0c5537b59d3e203137206d362
#
_cell.length_a   1.000
_cell.length_b   1.000
_cell.length_c   1.000
_cell.angle_alpha   90.00
_cell.angle_beta   90.00
_cell.angle_gamma   90.00
#
_symmetry.space_group_name_H-M   'P 1'
#
loop_
_entity.id
_entity.type
_entity.pdbx_description
1 polymer ?
#
loop_
_entity_poly.entity_id
_entity_poly.type
_entity_poly.pdbx_seq_one_letter_code
_entity_poly.pdbx_strand_id
1 'polypeptide(L)' 'MPNRQLPTGVESPRGKLVYLSLTSRESATVEELHAALDVPRITLYSVLKTLQSRGLVDRDGDRYVTVRPP' A
#
# COMPACT_ATOMS: atom_id res chain seq x y z
N MET A 1 2.73 -19.45 11.11
CA MET A 1 1.95 -19.69 9.90
C MET A 1 2.20 -18.60 8.88
N PRO A 2 2.63 -18.91 7.69
CA PRO A 2 2.85 -17.86 6.70
C PRO A 2 1.54 -17.20 6.30
N ASN A 3 1.61 -15.91 6.05
CA ASN A 3 0.48 -15.15 5.58
C ASN A 3 0.35 -15.31 4.07
N ARG A 4 -0.68 -15.98 3.62
CA ARG A 4 -0.86 -16.28 2.20
C ARG A 4 -1.62 -15.22 1.44
N GLN A 5 -2.15 -14.24 2.15
CA GLN A 5 -2.93 -13.18 1.53
C GLN A 5 -2.06 -12.03 1.02
N LEU A 6 -0.79 -12.01 1.40
CA LEU A 6 0.11 -10.92 1.05
C LEU A 6 1.17 -11.40 0.07
N PRO A 7 1.48 -10.56 -0.94
CA PRO A 7 2.58 -10.87 -1.85
C PRO A 7 3.92 -10.91 -1.12
N THR A 8 4.86 -11.64 -1.68
CA THR A 8 6.23 -11.64 -1.22
C THR A 8 6.79 -10.23 -1.30
N GLY A 9 7.46 -9.77 -0.26
CA GLY A 9 8.07 -8.46 -0.22
C GLY A 9 7.33 -7.45 0.64
N VAL A 10 6.11 -7.78 1.09
CA VAL A 10 5.38 -6.92 2.03
C VAL A 10 5.66 -7.45 3.43
N GLU A 11 6.77 -7.01 4.01
CA GLU A 11 7.27 -7.58 5.27
C GLU A 11 6.98 -6.73 6.49
N SER A 12 7.03 -5.39 6.35
CA SER A 12 6.79 -4.53 7.51
C SER A 12 5.32 -4.52 7.87
N PRO A 13 4.99 -4.42 9.18
CA PRO A 13 3.59 -4.34 9.61
C PRO A 13 2.83 -3.17 8.97
N ARG A 14 3.48 -2.02 8.83
CA ARG A 14 2.85 -0.86 8.20
C ARG A 14 2.67 -1.08 6.70
N GLY A 15 3.64 -1.72 6.06
CA GLY A 15 3.52 -2.07 4.66
C GLY A 15 2.34 -2.98 4.41
N LYS A 16 2.15 -3.99 5.26
CA LYS A 16 1.01 -4.90 5.19
C LYS A 16 -0.30 -4.15 5.35
N LEU A 17 -0.37 -3.27 6.35
CA LEU A 17 -1.57 -2.50 6.62
C LEU A 17 -1.95 -1.61 5.44
N VAL A 18 -0.98 -0.89 4.89
CA VAL A 18 -1.22 -0.01 3.74
C VAL A 18 -1.64 -0.81 2.53
N TYR A 19 -0.94 -1.90 2.24
CA TYR A 19 -1.26 -2.74 1.09
C TYR A 19 -2.68 -3.30 1.19
N LEU A 20 -3.04 -3.85 2.36
CA LEU A 20 -4.37 -4.41 2.55
C LEU A 20 -5.46 -3.35 2.47
N SER A 21 -5.19 -2.16 2.98
CA SER A 21 -6.12 -1.04 2.87
C SER A 21 -6.36 -0.69 1.39
N LEU A 22 -5.31 -0.70 0.58
CA LEU A 22 -5.44 -0.42 -0.84
C LEU A 22 -6.20 -1.54 -1.57
N THR A 23 -6.01 -2.79 -1.18
CA THR A 23 -6.73 -3.90 -1.85
C THR A 23 -8.22 -3.83 -1.61
N SER A 24 -8.66 -3.25 -0.51
CA SER A 24 -10.07 -3.10 -0.20
C SER A 24 -10.70 -1.87 -0.85
N ARG A 25 -9.91 -1.08 -1.57
CA ARG A 25 -10.33 0.13 -2.27
C ARG A 25 -9.90 0.05 -3.72
N GLU A 26 -10.56 0.80 -4.59
CA GLU A 26 -10.09 0.91 -5.97
C GLU A 26 -8.80 1.72 -6.03
N SER A 27 -8.75 2.81 -5.28
CA SER A 27 -7.59 3.66 -5.21
C SER A 27 -7.67 4.50 -3.95
N ALA A 28 -6.54 5.08 -3.55
CA ALA A 28 -6.52 6.00 -2.41
C ALA A 28 -5.38 6.99 -2.56
N THR A 29 -5.62 8.19 -2.06
CA THR A 29 -4.56 9.20 -1.92
C THR A 29 -3.85 8.99 -0.59
N VAL A 30 -2.67 9.62 -0.44
CA VAL A 30 -1.98 9.61 0.84
C VAL A 30 -2.86 10.24 1.93
N GLU A 31 -3.62 11.29 1.60
CA GLU A 31 -4.51 11.93 2.57
C GLU A 31 -5.60 10.97 3.04
N GLU A 32 -6.17 10.22 2.12
CA GLU A 32 -7.20 9.23 2.47
C GLU A 32 -6.62 8.12 3.36
N LEU A 33 -5.43 7.65 3.03
CA LEU A 33 -4.77 6.62 3.83
C LEU A 33 -4.38 7.16 5.21
N HIS A 34 -3.89 8.39 5.27
CA HIS A 34 -3.56 9.02 6.54
C HIS A 34 -4.78 9.12 7.44
N ALA A 35 -5.90 9.55 6.89
CA ALA A 35 -7.14 9.68 7.65
C ALA A 35 -7.68 8.32 8.12
N ALA A 36 -7.57 7.31 7.27
CA ALA A 36 -8.13 5.99 7.57
C ALA A 36 -7.27 5.18 8.53
N LEU A 37 -5.95 5.28 8.42
CA LEU A 37 -5.02 4.40 9.14
C LEU A 37 -4.29 5.09 10.28
N ASP A 38 -4.41 6.40 10.39
CA ASP A 38 -3.69 7.20 11.38
C ASP A 38 -2.18 6.97 11.33
N VAL A 39 -1.66 6.82 10.13
CA VAL A 39 -0.23 6.66 9.87
C VAL A 39 0.32 7.99 9.35
N PRO A 40 1.44 8.49 9.87
CA PRO A 40 1.99 9.75 9.39
C PRO A 40 2.24 9.74 7.89
N ARG A 41 2.03 10.89 7.25
CA ARG A 41 2.19 11.02 5.80
C ARG A 41 3.58 10.62 5.34
N ILE A 42 4.60 11.02 6.07
CA ILE A 42 5.99 10.70 5.69
C ILE A 42 6.21 9.18 5.69
N THR A 43 5.61 8.47 6.63
CA THR A 43 5.66 7.02 6.68
C THR A 43 4.92 6.42 5.50
N LEU A 44 3.75 6.97 5.16
CA LEU A 44 2.98 6.50 4.01
C LEU A 44 3.75 6.66 2.71
N TYR A 45 4.39 7.80 2.50
CA TYR A 45 5.20 8.01 1.29
C TYR A 45 6.32 6.99 1.21
N SER A 46 6.99 6.73 2.32
CA SER A 46 8.07 5.75 2.37
C SER A 46 7.57 4.33 2.06
N VAL A 47 6.46 3.93 2.68
CA VAL A 47 5.87 2.62 2.46
C VAL A 47 5.40 2.47 1.02
N LEU A 48 4.70 3.47 0.49
CA LEU A 48 4.19 3.43 -0.87
C LEU A 48 5.33 3.36 -1.89
N LYS A 49 6.39 4.09 -1.65
CA LYS A 49 7.57 4.03 -2.52
C LYS A 49 8.17 2.63 -2.54
N THR A 50 8.26 2.00 -1.38
CA THR A 50 8.76 0.63 -1.29
C THR A 50 7.85 -0.33 -2.05
N LEU A 51 6.54 -0.21 -1.86
CA LEU A 51 5.58 -1.07 -2.56
C LEU A 51 5.64 -0.85 -4.07
N GLN A 52 5.81 0.39 -4.52
CA GLN A 52 5.99 0.69 -5.94
C GLN A 52 7.25 0.02 -6.49
N SER A 53 8.36 0.12 -5.76
CA SER A 53 9.62 -0.43 -6.21
C SER A 53 9.57 -1.96 -6.34
N ARG A 54 8.67 -2.60 -5.63
CA ARG A 54 8.45 -4.04 -5.72
C ARG A 54 7.36 -4.42 -6.71
N GLY A 55 6.78 -3.46 -7.39
CA GLY A 55 5.74 -3.73 -8.38
C GLY A 55 4.40 -4.09 -7.81
N LEU A 56 4.15 -3.82 -6.54
CA LEU A 56 2.90 -4.18 -5.87
C LEU A 56 1.86 -3.08 -5.91
N VAL A 57 2.29 -1.85 -6.09
CA VAL A 57 1.45 -0.67 -6.11
C VAL A 57 1.89 0.21 -7.27
N ASP A 58 0.94 0.86 -7.91
CA ASP A 58 1.21 1.83 -8.94
C ASP A 58 0.57 3.16 -8.58
N ARG A 59 1.03 4.22 -9.21
CA ARG A 59 0.55 5.56 -8.95
C ARG A 59 -0.11 6.12 -10.20
N ASP A 60 -1.29 6.69 -10.01
CA ASP A 60 -2.04 7.36 -11.07
C ASP A 60 -2.38 8.77 -10.57
N GLY A 61 -1.57 9.74 -10.97
CA GLY A 61 -1.70 11.10 -10.44
C GLY A 61 -1.34 11.14 -8.96
N ASP A 62 -2.29 11.53 -8.13
CA ASP A 62 -2.12 11.54 -6.67
C ASP A 62 -2.73 10.31 -6.00
N ARG A 63 -3.24 9.35 -6.78
CA ARG A 63 -3.88 8.16 -6.24
C ARG A 63 -2.99 6.94 -6.44
N TYR A 64 -3.11 6.01 -5.51
CA TYR A 64 -2.35 4.76 -5.53
C TYR A 64 -3.30 3.59 -5.70
N VAL A 65 -2.91 2.62 -6.50
CA VAL A 65 -3.69 1.42 -6.78
C VAL A 65 -2.80 0.20 -6.63
N THR A 66 -3.41 -0.93 -6.24
CA THR A 66 -2.65 -2.18 -6.22
C THR A 66 -2.54 -2.73 -7.62
N VAL A 67 -1.36 -3.29 -7.93
CA VAL A 67 -1.12 -3.97 -9.18
C VAL A 67 -1.56 -5.42 -9.02
N ARG A 68 -2.42 -5.87 -9.89
CA ARG A 68 -2.92 -7.25 -9.82
C ARG A 68 -2.23 -8.08 -10.89
N PRO A 69 -1.85 -9.32 -10.57
CA PRO A 69 -1.33 -10.21 -11.61
C PRO A 69 -2.41 -10.49 -12.65
N PRO A 70 -2.01 -10.72 -13.88
CA PRO A 70 -2.96 -11.03 -14.95
C PRO A 70 -3.71 -12.34 -14.70
#